data_3d9b9008c37d790a58f46800a9b7965c
#
_entry.id   3d9b9008c37d790a58f46800a9b7965c
#
_cell.length_a   1.000
_cell.length_b   1.000
_cell.length_c   1.000
_cell.angle_alpha   90.00
_cell.angle_beta   90.00
_cell.angle_gamma   90.00
#
_symmetry.space_group_name_H-M   'P 1'
#
loop_
_entity.id
_entity.type
_entity.pdbx_description
1 polymer ?
#
loop_
_entity_poly.entity_id
_entity_poly.type
_entity_poly.pdbx_seq_one_letter_code
_entity_poly.pdbx_strand_id
1 'polypeptide(L)'
;MPGPKPKLNREVIDKICGALIRGATQEAAAAEASVSLSSLQRWLRKGREEGADELYADFVDEVEEATNRSELYHVAKIAQSDDWRSSAWFLARRFPERWGEKRSIEVSTDGRPDGAAMVASMLSQLREEHEGGDDE
;
A
#
# COMPACT_ATOMS: atom_id res chain seq x y z
N MET A 1 31.65 5.21 13.75
CA MET A 1 31.49 3.85 13.87
C MET A 1 30.07 3.40 13.81
N PRO A 2 29.78 2.53 12.97
CA PRO A 2 28.39 2.13 12.86
C PRO A 2 28.01 1.34 14.10
N GLY A 3 26.87 1.58 14.58
CA GLY A 3 26.37 0.83 15.69
C GLY A 3 26.09 -0.59 15.26
N PRO A 4 25.58 -1.41 16.13
CA PRO A 4 25.25 -2.77 15.78
C PRO A 4 24.16 -2.75 14.74
N LYS A 5 24.10 -3.77 13.94
CA LYS A 5 23.08 -3.85 12.92
C LYS A 5 21.73 -3.85 13.59
N PRO A 6 20.77 -3.13 13.03
CA PRO A 6 19.46 -3.07 13.65
C PRO A 6 18.82 -4.46 13.57
N LYS A 7 18.06 -4.78 14.60
CA LYS A 7 17.36 -6.04 14.64
C LYS A 7 15.87 -5.78 14.62
N LEU A 8 15.15 -6.69 14.00
CA LEU A 8 13.71 -6.59 13.98
C LEU A 8 13.18 -6.92 15.36
N ASN A 9 12.29 -6.09 15.86
CA ASN A 9 11.62 -6.36 17.12
C ASN A 9 10.25 -5.70 17.05
N ARG A 10 9.45 -5.89 18.09
CA ARG A 10 8.08 -5.42 18.07
C ARG A 10 7.99 -3.91 17.90
N GLU A 11 8.88 -3.18 18.52
CA GLU A 11 8.86 -1.73 18.42
C GLU A 11 9.13 -1.27 16.99
N VAL A 12 10.10 -1.89 16.32
CA VAL A 12 10.44 -1.54 14.96
C VAL A 12 9.27 -1.89 14.03
N ILE A 13 8.65 -3.06 14.24
CA ILE A 13 7.51 -3.45 13.44
C ILE A 13 6.38 -2.44 13.58
N ASP A 14 6.10 -2.02 14.80
CA ASP A 14 5.01 -1.08 15.04
C ASP A 14 5.27 0.26 14.38
N LYS A 15 6.51 0.73 14.38
CA LYS A 15 6.84 2.00 13.75
C LYS A 15 6.71 1.91 12.23
N ILE A 16 7.20 0.83 11.65
CA ILE A 16 7.12 0.65 10.22
C ILE A 16 5.67 0.55 9.78
N CYS A 17 4.90 -0.29 10.46
CA CYS A 17 3.52 -0.51 10.06
C CYS A 17 2.66 0.74 10.30
N GLY A 18 2.94 1.48 11.37
CA GLY A 18 2.24 2.73 11.61
C GLY A 18 2.47 3.73 10.50
N ALA A 19 3.70 3.80 9.99
CA ALA A 19 4.00 4.71 8.88
C ALA A 19 3.33 4.25 7.60
N LEU A 20 3.33 2.94 7.35
CA LEU A 20 2.72 2.41 6.14
C LEU A 20 1.21 2.64 6.12
N ILE A 21 0.56 2.51 7.28
CA ILE A 21 -0.87 2.76 7.35
C ILE A 21 -1.16 4.21 6.98
N ARG A 22 -0.27 5.12 7.36
CA ARG A 22 -0.45 6.54 7.02
C ARG A 22 -0.13 6.84 5.56
N GLY A 23 0.33 5.87 4.81
CA GLY A 23 0.60 6.06 3.39
C GLY A 23 2.06 6.18 3.02
N ALA A 24 2.97 5.94 3.95
CA ALA A 24 4.39 6.08 3.65
C ALA A 24 4.87 4.98 2.73
N THR A 25 5.93 5.27 1.98
CA THR A 25 6.60 4.23 1.22
C THR A 25 7.41 3.41 2.19
N GLN A 26 7.92 2.28 1.72
CA GLN A 26 8.76 1.44 2.57
C GLN A 26 10.02 2.19 2.99
N GLU A 27 10.56 3.00 2.10
CA GLU A 27 11.76 3.77 2.43
C GLU A 27 11.47 4.76 3.55
N ALA A 28 10.37 5.48 3.47
CA ALA A 28 10.01 6.43 4.51
C ALA A 28 9.67 5.73 5.82
N ALA A 29 9.00 4.57 5.72
CA ALA A 29 8.66 3.81 6.92
C ALA A 29 9.92 3.29 7.60
N ALA A 30 10.91 2.86 6.83
CA ALA A 30 12.17 2.41 7.40
C ALA A 30 12.86 3.57 8.12
N ALA A 31 12.85 4.75 7.51
CA ALA A 31 13.45 5.93 8.13
C ALA A 31 12.77 6.27 9.45
N GLU A 32 11.47 6.13 9.49
CA GLU A 32 10.71 6.40 10.70
C GLU A 32 11.17 5.47 11.83
N ALA A 33 11.52 4.24 11.52
CA ALA A 33 11.97 3.28 12.50
C ALA A 33 13.49 3.29 12.69
N SER A 34 14.16 4.22 12.03
CA SER A 34 15.62 4.36 12.11
C SER A 34 16.35 3.13 11.59
N VAL A 35 15.81 2.52 10.54
CA VAL A 35 16.48 1.39 9.90
C VAL A 35 16.62 1.70 8.42
N SER A 36 17.48 0.98 7.72
CA SER A 36 17.65 1.23 6.30
C SER A 36 16.62 0.46 5.52
N LEU A 37 16.35 0.91 4.31
CA LEU A 37 15.45 0.20 3.43
C LEU A 37 15.98 -1.19 3.15
N SER A 38 17.29 -1.34 3.05
CA SER A 38 17.91 -2.64 2.83
C SER A 38 17.57 -3.61 3.96
N SER A 39 17.62 -3.13 5.20
CA SER A 39 17.29 -3.97 6.33
C SER A 39 15.82 -4.37 6.27
N LEU A 40 14.95 -3.41 5.99
CA LEU A 40 13.53 -3.69 5.92
C LEU A 40 13.25 -4.75 4.86
N GLN A 41 13.84 -4.60 3.68
CA GLN A 41 13.60 -5.53 2.60
C GLN A 41 14.19 -6.90 2.89
N ARG A 42 15.33 -6.94 3.58
CA ARG A 42 15.93 -8.21 3.95
C ARG A 42 15.03 -8.96 4.93
N TRP A 43 14.45 -8.25 5.88
CA TRP A 43 13.55 -8.87 6.84
C TRP A 43 12.29 -9.39 6.17
N LEU A 44 11.78 -8.68 5.17
CA LEU A 44 10.62 -9.17 4.44
C LEU A 44 10.96 -10.44 3.67
N ARG A 45 12.15 -10.49 3.08
CA ARG A 45 12.56 -11.68 2.37
C ARG A 45 12.68 -12.86 3.32
N LYS A 46 13.26 -12.61 4.51
CA LYS A 46 13.40 -13.67 5.48
C LYS A 46 12.04 -14.19 5.92
N GLY A 47 11.10 -13.32 6.09
CA GLY A 47 9.76 -13.73 6.54
C GLY A 47 8.99 -14.52 5.51
N ARG A 48 9.39 -14.40 4.25
CA ARG A 48 8.71 -15.15 3.18
C ARG A 48 9.32 -16.50 2.92
N GLU A 49 10.43 -16.81 3.57
CA GLU A 49 11.07 -18.10 3.37
C GLU A 49 10.33 -19.18 4.09
N GLU A 50 10.41 -20.39 3.56
CA GLU A 50 9.77 -21.51 4.17
C GLU A 50 10.45 -21.76 5.49
N GLY A 51 9.71 -21.96 6.54
CA GLY A 51 10.28 -22.20 7.87
C GLY A 51 10.77 -20.94 8.57
N ALA A 52 10.33 -19.77 8.10
CA ALA A 52 10.79 -18.52 8.70
C ALA A 52 10.40 -18.44 10.17
N ASP A 53 11.21 -17.73 10.95
CA ASP A 53 10.90 -17.48 12.34
C ASP A 53 9.61 -16.71 12.42
N GLU A 54 8.85 -16.97 13.45
CA GLU A 54 7.54 -16.35 13.61
C GLU A 54 7.59 -14.83 13.57
N LEU A 55 8.60 -14.24 14.17
CA LEU A 55 8.70 -12.78 14.18
C LEU A 55 8.79 -12.21 12.77
N TYR A 56 9.58 -12.84 11.90
CA TYR A 56 9.73 -12.35 10.54
C TYR A 56 8.50 -12.65 9.70
N ALA A 57 7.87 -13.79 9.91
CA ALA A 57 6.65 -14.12 9.20
C ALA A 57 5.53 -13.16 9.60
N ASP A 58 5.43 -12.84 10.89
CA ASP A 58 4.45 -11.89 11.36
C ASP A 58 4.71 -10.51 10.77
N PHE A 59 5.97 -10.14 10.64
CA PHE A 59 6.32 -8.85 10.07
C PHE A 59 5.80 -8.74 8.65
N VAL A 60 5.96 -9.79 7.84
CA VAL A 60 5.46 -9.78 6.47
C VAL A 60 3.94 -9.58 6.47
N ASP A 61 3.24 -10.33 7.31
CA ASP A 61 1.79 -10.25 7.36
C ASP A 61 1.33 -8.85 7.78
N GLU A 62 2.00 -8.28 8.77
CA GLU A 62 1.60 -6.98 9.26
C GLU A 62 1.92 -5.86 8.28
N VAL A 63 3.02 -5.99 7.52
CA VAL A 63 3.34 -5.01 6.51
C VAL A 63 2.30 -5.06 5.40
N GLU A 64 1.90 -6.25 5.00
CA GLU A 64 0.89 -6.39 3.96
C GLU A 64 -0.45 -5.82 4.43
N GLU A 65 -0.81 -6.09 5.66
CA GLU A 65 -2.05 -5.57 6.20
C GLU A 65 -2.02 -4.05 6.28
N ALA A 66 -0.90 -3.49 6.72
CA ALA A 66 -0.79 -2.03 6.84
C ALA A 66 -0.88 -1.37 5.47
N THR A 67 -0.27 -1.98 4.47
CA THR A 67 -0.31 -1.45 3.11
C THR A 67 -1.73 -1.49 2.57
N ASN A 68 -2.42 -2.60 2.80
CA ASN A 68 -3.80 -2.73 2.35
C ASN A 68 -4.73 -1.76 3.04
N ARG A 69 -4.50 -1.52 4.33
CA ARG A 69 -5.33 -0.57 5.05
C ARG A 69 -5.15 0.85 4.52
N SER A 70 -3.93 1.19 4.12
CA SER A 70 -3.67 2.50 3.53
C SER A 70 -4.45 2.67 2.23
N GLU A 71 -4.47 1.64 1.42
CA GLU A 71 -5.18 1.67 0.16
C GLU A 71 -6.69 1.85 0.40
N LEU A 72 -7.23 1.07 1.33
CA LEU A 72 -8.65 1.14 1.64
C LEU A 72 -9.04 2.51 2.19
N TYR A 73 -8.17 3.09 3.00
CA TYR A 73 -8.45 4.41 3.58
C TYR A 73 -8.65 5.43 2.46
N HIS A 74 -7.78 5.41 1.46
CA HIS A 74 -7.88 6.39 0.38
C HIS A 74 -9.03 6.10 -0.57
N VAL A 75 -9.36 4.83 -0.75
CA VAL A 75 -10.52 4.47 -1.55
C VAL A 75 -11.79 5.00 -0.86
N ALA A 76 -11.85 4.83 0.46
CA ALA A 76 -13.01 5.31 1.21
C ALA A 76 -13.11 6.83 1.14
N LYS A 77 -11.98 7.52 1.16
CA LYS A 77 -12.00 8.97 1.04
C LYS A 77 -12.52 9.41 -0.31
N ILE A 78 -12.16 8.71 -1.37
CA ILE A 78 -12.68 9.04 -2.69
C ILE A 78 -14.19 8.87 -2.69
N ALA A 79 -14.66 7.76 -2.13
CA ALA A 79 -16.08 7.46 -2.15
C ALA A 79 -16.92 8.42 -1.34
N GLN A 80 -16.34 8.97 -0.28
CA GLN A 80 -17.10 9.80 0.63
C GLN A 80 -16.84 11.29 0.55
N SER A 81 -15.82 11.71 -0.15
CA SER A 81 -15.41 13.09 -0.09
C SER A 81 -15.75 13.85 -1.33
N ASP A 82 -15.92 15.14 -1.19
CA ASP A 82 -16.14 16.01 -2.32
C ASP A 82 -14.80 16.24 -3.02
N ASP A 83 -13.69 16.07 -2.32
CA ASP A 83 -12.38 16.26 -2.91
C ASP A 83 -11.69 14.92 -3.03
N TRP A 84 -11.99 14.22 -4.08
CA TRP A 84 -11.43 12.91 -4.33
C TRP A 84 -10.02 12.95 -4.93
N ARG A 85 -9.62 14.13 -5.38
CA ARG A 85 -8.40 14.22 -6.18
C ARG A 85 -7.13 13.84 -5.46
N SER A 86 -6.95 14.26 -4.24
CA SER A 86 -5.71 13.96 -3.54
C SER A 86 -5.57 12.47 -3.25
N SER A 87 -6.68 11.83 -2.89
CA SER A 87 -6.63 10.38 -2.65
C SER A 87 -6.43 9.61 -3.95
N ALA A 88 -7.08 10.07 -5.04
CA ALA A 88 -6.89 9.42 -6.33
C ALA A 88 -5.45 9.56 -6.79
N TRP A 89 -4.87 10.74 -6.59
CA TRP A 89 -3.48 10.96 -6.95
C TRP A 89 -2.58 10.03 -6.14
N PHE A 90 -2.83 9.91 -4.85
CA PHE A 90 -2.06 9.03 -3.99
C PHE A 90 -2.14 7.59 -4.47
N LEU A 91 -3.34 7.11 -4.74
CA LEU A 91 -3.52 5.73 -5.16
C LEU A 91 -2.79 5.44 -6.47
N ALA A 92 -2.85 6.36 -7.41
CA ALA A 92 -2.21 6.16 -8.69
C ALA A 92 -0.70 6.09 -8.56
N ARG A 93 -0.14 6.84 -7.61
CA ARG A 93 1.29 6.85 -7.44
C ARG A 93 1.80 5.73 -6.54
N ARG A 94 1.04 5.42 -5.50
CA ARG A 94 1.49 4.44 -4.54
C ARG A 94 1.17 3.02 -4.98
N PHE A 95 0.07 2.84 -5.70
CA PHE A 95 -0.36 1.52 -6.16
C PHE A 95 -0.60 1.56 -7.65
N PRO A 96 0.43 1.82 -8.43
CA PRO A 96 0.25 2.07 -9.86
C PRO A 96 -0.30 0.89 -10.63
N GLU A 97 -0.08 -0.31 -10.18
CA GLU A 97 -0.57 -1.45 -10.90
C GLU A 97 -2.09 -1.53 -10.88
N ARG A 98 -2.69 -1.00 -9.83
CA ARG A 98 -4.14 -1.03 -9.72
C ARG A 98 -4.81 0.28 -10.08
N TRP A 99 -4.16 1.39 -9.75
CA TRP A 99 -4.80 2.68 -9.90
C TRP A 99 -4.07 3.64 -10.83
N GLY A 100 -2.97 3.21 -11.42
CA GLY A 100 -2.20 4.06 -12.31
C GLY A 100 -2.92 4.29 -13.60
N GLU A 101 -2.62 5.42 -14.23
CA GLU A 101 -3.21 5.74 -15.47
C GLU A 101 -2.66 4.84 -16.53
N LYS A 102 -3.49 4.18 -17.29
CA LYS A 102 -3.03 3.33 -18.34
C LYS A 102 -2.99 4.10 -19.60
N ARG A 103 -1.84 4.21 -20.21
CA ARG A 103 -1.70 4.96 -21.33
C ARG A 103 -2.52 4.50 -22.37
N SER A 104 -2.75 3.34 -22.48
CA SER A 104 -3.55 2.84 -23.55
C SER A 104 -4.87 3.39 -23.56
N ILE A 105 -5.27 3.92 -22.54
CA ILE A 105 -6.48 4.39 -22.55
C ILE A 105 -6.79 5.51 -23.21
N GLU A 106 -6.30 5.95 -23.77
CA GLU A 106 -6.50 7.03 -24.43
C GLU A 106 -7.61 7.53 -24.39
N VAL A 107 -8.08 7.34 -24.28
CA VAL A 107 -9.11 7.65 -24.15
C VAL A 107 -9.78 8.62 -24.23
N SER A 108 -9.81 9.19 -23.98
CA SER A 108 -10.59 9.96 -23.85
C SER A 108 -10.64 10.90 -24.62
N THR A 109 -11.46 10.94 -25.20
CA THR A 109 -11.58 11.81 -26.04
C THR A 109 -11.44 13.15 -25.63
N ASP A 110 -11.87 13.64 -24.72
CA ASP A 110 -11.67 14.99 -24.42
C ASP A 110 -10.57 15.06 -23.47
N GLY A 111 -9.95 13.99 -23.17
CA GLY A 111 -8.82 14.02 -22.35
C GLY A 111 -9.03 14.40 -20.95
N ARG A 112 -10.28 14.52 -20.50
CA ARG A 112 -10.46 14.91 -19.20
C ARG A 112 -11.36 13.99 -18.58
N PRO A 113 -10.93 13.01 -17.80
CA PRO A 113 -11.82 12.09 -17.14
C PRO A 113 -12.65 12.85 -16.15
N ASP A 114 -13.91 12.57 -16.16
CA ASP A 114 -14.82 13.13 -15.20
C ASP A 114 -14.52 12.46 -13.88
N GLY A 115 -14.47 13.20 -12.80
CA GLY A 115 -14.20 12.65 -11.48
C GLY A 115 -15.17 11.58 -11.08
N ALA A 116 -16.45 11.78 -11.39
CA ALA A 116 -17.47 10.79 -11.03
C ALA A 116 -17.22 9.49 -11.80
N ALA A 117 -16.85 9.58 -13.07
CA ALA A 117 -16.60 8.39 -13.86
C ALA A 117 -15.37 7.66 -13.32
N MET A 118 -14.36 8.40 -12.91
CA MET A 118 -13.18 7.80 -12.38
C MET A 118 -13.48 7.04 -11.09
N VAL A 119 -14.23 7.66 -10.19
CA VAL A 119 -14.60 7.01 -8.94
C VAL A 119 -15.46 5.78 -9.21
N ALA A 120 -16.39 5.88 -10.14
CA ALA A 120 -17.26 4.76 -10.47
C ALA A 120 -16.43 3.59 -11.00
N SER A 121 -15.41 3.88 -11.81
CA SER A 121 -14.57 2.85 -12.35
C SER A 121 -13.78 2.16 -11.23
N MET A 122 -13.25 2.94 -10.29
CA MET A 122 -12.52 2.37 -9.20
C MET A 122 -13.38 1.51 -8.32
N LEU A 123 -14.58 1.98 -8.02
CA LEU A 123 -15.48 1.22 -7.16
C LEU A 123 -15.96 -0.05 -7.85
N SER A 124 -16.11 0.01 -9.17
CA SER A 124 -16.52 -1.14 -9.93
C SER A 124 -15.46 -2.22 -9.87
N GLN A 125 -14.18 -1.85 -9.97
CA GLN A 125 -13.11 -2.80 -9.87
C GLN A 125 -13.11 -3.47 -8.51
N LEU A 126 -13.29 -2.71 -7.45
CA LEU A 126 -13.30 -3.27 -6.11
C LEU A 126 -14.47 -4.22 -5.93
N ARG A 127 -15.61 -3.87 -6.51
CA ARG A 127 -16.78 -4.72 -6.38
C ARG A 127 -16.56 -6.05 -7.08
N GLU A 128 -15.94 -6.00 -8.25
CA GLU A 128 -15.69 -7.23 -8.99
C GLU A 128 -14.73 -8.13 -8.24
N GLU A 129 -13.70 -7.56 -7.63
CA GLU A 129 -12.76 -8.35 -6.88
C GLU A 129 -13.43 -8.99 -5.68
N HIS A 130 -14.30 -8.25 -5.03
CA HIS A 130 -14.97 -8.75 -3.85
C HIS A 130 -15.94 -9.87 -4.21
N GLU A 131 -16.71 -9.68 -5.29
CA GLU A 131 -17.67 -10.69 -5.70
C GLU A 131 -16.97 -11.94 -6.19
N GLY A 132 -15.83 -11.79 -6.84
CA GLY A 132 -15.09 -12.94 -7.27
C GLY A 132 -14.60 -13.74 -6.10
N GLY A 133 -14.26 -13.08 -5.01
CA GLY A 133 -13.82 -13.79 -3.84
C GLY A 133 -14.93 -14.52 -3.11
N ASP A 134 -16.14 -14.02 -3.22
CA ASP A 134 -17.24 -14.65 -2.55
C ASP A 134 -17.87 -15.76 -3.32
N ASP A 135 -17.54 -15.93 -4.54
CA ASP A 135 -18.19 -16.87 -5.36
C ASP A 135 -17.72 -18.21 -5.13
N GLU A 136 -17.52 -18.62 -4.04
CA GLU A 136 -17.06 -19.92 -3.83
C GLU A 136 -18.05 -20.76 -3.29
#